data_193cdae65c67a641121c6eccebc2ddee
#
_entry.id   193cdae65c67a641121c6eccebc2ddee
#
_cell.length_a   1.000
_cell.length_b   1.000
_cell.length_c   1.000
_cell.angle_alpha   90.00
_cell.angle_beta   90.00
_cell.angle_gamma   90.00
#
_symmetry.space_group_name_H-M   'P 1'
#
loop_
_entity.id
_entity.type
_entity.pdbx_description
1 polymer ?
#
loop_
_entity_poly.entity_id
_entity_poly.type
_entity_poly.pdbx_seq_one_letter_code
_entity_poly.pdbx_strand_id
1 'polypeptide(L)'
;DWYLELSKPVLWGDDHSEAQKRGTRRTLVTVLEAILRLAHPFMPFISEEIWQKIGPMAGKSGDTIMLQAFPASDASKIDEEAETGAEWVKAVITAVRNIRGEMGIPMGKALPLFLHNGKDSDKALLDANRTFLSKLAKLESITWLNAEDSAPASATALVGDMEILVPMAGLIDKDAEIERLSKEIDKLRKEVGR
;
A
#
# COMPACT_ATOMS: atom_id res chain seq x y z
N ASP A 1 -2.30 0.25 9.25
CA ASP A 1 -2.57 1.27 8.21
C ASP A 1 -2.78 0.65 6.84
N TRP A 2 -1.90 -0.28 6.37
CA TRP A 2 -1.99 -0.87 5.03
C TRP A 2 -3.33 -1.55 4.74
N TYR A 3 -3.84 -2.38 5.66
CA TYR A 3 -5.11 -3.07 5.44
C TYR A 3 -6.28 -2.09 5.29
N LEU A 4 -6.27 -0.97 6.02
CA LEU A 4 -7.27 0.08 5.85
C LEU A 4 -7.23 0.67 4.43
N GLU A 5 -6.05 0.93 3.89
CA GLU A 5 -5.90 1.44 2.53
C GLU A 5 -6.31 0.40 1.47
N LEU A 6 -5.90 -0.86 1.65
CA LEU A 6 -6.28 -1.98 0.79
C LEU A 6 -7.78 -2.29 0.83
N SER A 7 -8.46 -2.03 1.95
CA SER A 7 -9.90 -2.25 2.06
C SER A 7 -10.75 -1.22 1.29
N LYS A 8 -10.23 0.00 1.08
CA LYS A 8 -10.97 1.07 0.40
C LYS A 8 -11.42 0.72 -1.02
N PRO A 9 -10.55 0.20 -1.93
CA PRO A 9 -10.95 -0.24 -3.25
C PRO A 9 -12.07 -1.28 -3.23
N VAL A 10 -12.07 -2.18 -2.25
CA VAL A 10 -13.10 -3.21 -2.11
C VAL A 10 -14.41 -2.60 -1.63
N LEU A 11 -14.38 -1.76 -0.60
CA LEU A 11 -15.59 -1.23 0.05
C LEU A 11 -16.32 -0.18 -0.80
N TRP A 12 -15.56 0.64 -1.54
CA TRP A 12 -16.09 1.77 -2.31
C TRP A 12 -16.03 1.56 -3.83
N GLY A 13 -15.39 0.48 -4.28
CA GLY A 13 -15.37 0.12 -5.69
C GLY A 13 -16.64 -0.59 -6.12
N ASP A 14 -16.96 -0.49 -7.41
CA ASP A 14 -18.10 -1.17 -8.02
C ASP A 14 -17.75 -2.58 -8.50
N ASP A 15 -16.46 -2.91 -8.55
CA ASP A 15 -15.94 -4.17 -9.12
C ASP A 15 -16.03 -5.37 -8.15
N HIS A 16 -16.53 -5.16 -6.92
CA HIS A 16 -16.56 -6.18 -5.86
C HIS A 16 -17.99 -6.55 -5.47
N SER A 17 -18.20 -7.86 -5.27
CA SER A 17 -19.50 -8.38 -4.84
C SER A 17 -19.83 -7.96 -3.41
N GLU A 18 -21.13 -7.94 -3.07
CA GLU A 18 -21.56 -7.66 -1.69
C GLU A 18 -21.02 -8.70 -0.69
N ALA A 19 -20.73 -9.92 -1.12
CA ALA A 19 -20.09 -10.94 -0.28
C ALA A 19 -18.65 -10.54 0.09
N GLN A 20 -17.87 -10.06 -0.88
CA GLN A 20 -16.51 -9.54 -0.65
C GLN A 20 -16.52 -8.32 0.25
N LYS A 21 -17.42 -7.36 0.01
CA LYS A 21 -17.59 -6.17 0.86
C LYS A 21 -17.95 -6.54 2.30
N ARG A 22 -18.87 -7.51 2.48
CA ARG A 22 -19.21 -8.03 3.84
C ARG A 22 -18.02 -8.69 4.51
N GLY A 23 -17.26 -9.53 3.77
CA GLY A 23 -16.05 -10.16 4.27
C GLY A 23 -15.05 -9.14 4.79
N THR A 24 -14.77 -8.12 3.98
CA THR A 24 -13.85 -7.03 4.33
C THR A 24 -14.33 -6.25 5.57
N ARG A 25 -15.62 -5.90 5.63
CA ARG A 25 -16.20 -5.23 6.83
C ARG A 25 -16.07 -6.10 8.08
N ARG A 26 -16.36 -7.41 7.95
CA ARG A 26 -16.22 -8.36 9.06
C ARG A 26 -14.78 -8.44 9.55
N THR A 27 -13.81 -8.50 8.65
CA THR A 27 -12.38 -8.52 9.02
C THR A 27 -12.01 -7.24 9.77
N LEU A 28 -12.39 -6.06 9.26
CA LEU A 28 -12.13 -4.78 9.93
C LEU A 28 -12.70 -4.74 11.34
N VAL A 29 -13.97 -5.14 11.51
CA VAL A 29 -14.65 -5.15 12.81
C VAL A 29 -13.99 -6.14 13.77
N THR A 30 -13.67 -7.37 13.30
CA THR A 30 -13.04 -8.39 14.14
C THR A 30 -11.65 -7.98 14.61
N VAL A 31 -10.84 -7.40 13.71
CA VAL A 31 -9.50 -6.91 14.05
C VAL A 31 -9.57 -5.72 15.00
N LEU A 32 -10.48 -4.77 14.75
CA LEU A 32 -10.67 -3.61 15.64
C LEU A 32 -11.09 -4.06 17.04
N GLU A 33 -12.03 -5.01 17.15
CA GLU A 33 -12.47 -5.55 18.44
C GLU A 33 -11.29 -6.17 19.22
N ALA A 34 -10.45 -6.97 18.55
CA ALA A 34 -9.26 -7.53 19.18
C ALA A 34 -8.25 -6.47 19.62
N ILE A 35 -8.02 -5.44 18.78
CA ILE A 35 -7.16 -4.30 19.13
C ILE A 35 -7.69 -3.57 20.35
N LEU A 36 -8.99 -3.35 20.47
CA LEU A 36 -9.59 -2.69 21.65
C LEU A 36 -9.32 -3.48 22.93
N ARG A 37 -9.44 -4.82 22.91
CA ARG A 37 -9.10 -5.66 24.07
C ARG A 37 -7.60 -5.60 24.40
N LEU A 38 -6.72 -5.58 23.41
CA LEU A 38 -5.28 -5.43 23.62
C LEU A 38 -4.91 -4.05 24.19
N ALA A 39 -5.60 -3.00 23.75
CA ALA A 39 -5.34 -1.62 24.16
C ALA A 39 -5.98 -1.26 25.51
N HIS A 40 -6.98 -2.01 25.94
CA HIS A 40 -7.81 -1.67 27.10
C HIS A 40 -7.01 -1.45 28.40
N PRO A 41 -5.97 -2.24 28.74
CA PRO A 41 -5.16 -2.00 29.92
C PRO A 41 -4.45 -0.65 29.95
N PHE A 42 -4.22 -0.03 28.78
CA PHE A 42 -3.53 1.25 28.63
C PHE A 42 -4.49 2.41 28.41
N MET A 43 -5.64 2.16 27.78
CA MET A 43 -6.63 3.18 27.40
C MET A 43 -8.05 2.71 27.76
N PRO A 44 -8.39 2.54 29.06
CA PRO A 44 -9.60 1.85 29.47
C PRO A 44 -10.89 2.58 29.04
N PHE A 45 -10.95 3.90 29.13
CA PHE A 45 -12.19 4.64 28.88
C PHE A 45 -12.55 4.67 27.39
N ILE A 46 -11.63 5.04 26.52
CA ILE A 46 -11.92 5.14 25.10
C ILE A 46 -12.12 3.75 24.45
N SER A 47 -11.39 2.74 24.89
CA SER A 47 -11.57 1.39 24.39
C SER A 47 -12.90 0.78 24.81
N GLU A 48 -13.38 1.04 26.02
CA GLU A 48 -14.72 0.67 26.48
C GLU A 48 -15.80 1.34 25.62
N GLU A 49 -15.74 2.66 25.47
CA GLU A 49 -16.74 3.42 24.71
C GLU A 49 -16.87 2.93 23.26
N ILE A 50 -15.73 2.64 22.61
CA ILE A 50 -15.73 2.11 21.25
C ILE A 50 -16.22 0.66 21.23
N TRP A 51 -15.79 -0.15 22.21
CA TRP A 51 -16.14 -1.57 22.27
C TRP A 51 -17.65 -1.78 22.47
N GLN A 52 -18.32 -0.96 23.24
CA GLN A 52 -19.78 -1.04 23.43
C GLN A 52 -20.54 -0.94 22.09
N LYS A 53 -19.94 -0.28 21.08
CA LYS A 53 -20.52 -0.17 19.72
C LYS A 53 -20.05 -1.29 18.79
N ILE A 54 -18.78 -1.66 18.88
CA ILE A 54 -18.13 -2.60 17.94
C ILE A 54 -18.29 -4.06 18.39
N GLY A 55 -18.28 -4.33 19.69
CA GLY A 55 -18.39 -5.68 20.25
C GLY A 55 -19.58 -6.48 19.72
N PRO A 56 -20.81 -5.97 19.77
CA PRO A 56 -21.97 -6.65 19.20
C PRO A 56 -21.83 -6.93 17.70
N MET A 57 -21.23 -6.00 16.94
CA MET A 57 -20.97 -6.20 15.49
C MET A 57 -19.94 -7.31 15.23
N ALA A 58 -18.99 -7.50 16.15
CA ALA A 58 -18.00 -8.60 16.14
C ALA A 58 -18.55 -9.91 16.71
N GLY A 59 -19.83 -9.95 17.10
CA GLY A 59 -20.46 -11.11 17.73
C GLY A 59 -20.04 -11.34 19.18
N LYS A 60 -19.59 -10.28 19.86
CA LYS A 60 -19.28 -10.30 21.30
C LYS A 60 -20.46 -9.80 22.11
N SER A 61 -20.63 -10.36 23.30
CA SER A 61 -21.65 -9.97 24.26
C SER A 61 -21.02 -9.81 25.65
N GLY A 62 -21.66 -9.00 26.50
CA GLY A 62 -21.22 -8.75 27.87
C GLY A 62 -21.37 -7.27 28.22
N ASP A 63 -21.31 -6.96 29.50
CA ASP A 63 -21.57 -5.61 30.01
C ASP A 63 -20.38 -4.67 29.80
N THR A 64 -19.17 -5.22 29.71
CA THR A 64 -17.93 -4.45 29.60
C THR A 64 -16.83 -5.26 28.89
N ILE A 65 -15.95 -4.56 28.21
CA ILE A 65 -14.74 -5.13 27.59
C ILE A 65 -13.81 -5.76 28.64
N MET A 66 -13.83 -5.27 29.90
CA MET A 66 -12.98 -5.77 30.99
C MET A 66 -13.18 -7.26 31.26
N LEU A 67 -14.40 -7.78 31.04
CA LEU A 67 -14.75 -9.18 31.27
C LEU A 67 -14.49 -10.06 30.04
N GLN A 68 -14.05 -9.51 28.92
CA GLN A 68 -13.71 -10.27 27.75
C GLN A 68 -12.35 -10.96 27.89
N ALA A 69 -12.25 -12.17 27.35
CA ALA A 69 -10.98 -12.89 27.33
C ALA A 69 -9.90 -12.08 26.57
N PHE A 70 -8.69 -12.03 27.13
CA PHE A 70 -7.57 -11.39 26.43
C PHE A 70 -7.30 -12.10 25.10
N PRO A 71 -7.02 -11.37 24.00
CA PRO A 71 -6.79 -12.00 22.70
C PRO A 71 -5.62 -12.98 22.72
N ALA A 72 -5.86 -14.17 22.21
CA ALA A 72 -4.83 -15.20 22.05
C ALA A 72 -4.51 -15.37 20.56
N SER A 73 -3.25 -15.73 20.26
CA SER A 73 -2.83 -16.10 18.91
C SER A 73 -3.55 -17.37 18.46
N ASP A 74 -3.97 -17.40 17.20
CA ASP A 74 -4.59 -18.55 16.55
C ASP A 74 -3.76 -18.91 15.32
N ALA A 75 -2.89 -19.90 15.48
CA ALA A 75 -1.98 -20.34 14.41
C ALA A 75 -2.72 -20.87 13.17
N SER A 76 -3.98 -21.28 13.29
CA SER A 76 -4.78 -21.74 12.14
C SER A 76 -5.16 -20.61 11.17
N LYS A 77 -4.97 -19.36 11.58
CA LYS A 77 -5.24 -18.17 10.77
C LYS A 77 -4.01 -17.55 10.15
N ILE A 78 -2.84 -18.12 10.41
CA ILE A 78 -1.60 -17.69 9.77
C ILE A 78 -1.57 -18.29 8.37
N ASP A 79 -1.41 -17.43 7.37
CA ASP A 79 -1.33 -17.78 5.96
C ASP A 79 -0.08 -17.11 5.39
N GLU A 80 1.01 -17.86 5.32
CA GLU A 80 2.32 -17.38 4.87
C GLU A 80 2.32 -16.93 3.41
N GLU A 81 1.48 -17.56 2.57
CA GLU A 81 1.33 -17.14 1.16
C GLU A 81 0.65 -15.77 1.06
N ALA A 82 -0.43 -15.57 1.82
CA ALA A 82 -1.12 -14.29 1.88
C ALA A 82 -0.24 -13.18 2.49
N GLU A 83 0.57 -13.49 3.51
CA GLU A 83 1.53 -12.55 4.09
C GLU A 83 2.59 -12.14 3.07
N THR A 84 3.20 -13.11 2.38
CA THR A 84 4.19 -12.87 1.33
C THR A 84 3.60 -12.02 0.20
N GLY A 85 2.40 -12.34 -0.26
CA GLY A 85 1.70 -11.58 -1.29
C GLY A 85 1.39 -10.15 -0.86
N ALA A 86 0.98 -9.94 0.39
CA ALA A 86 0.72 -8.61 0.94
C ALA A 86 2.01 -7.77 1.03
N GLU A 87 3.12 -8.36 1.47
CA GLU A 87 4.43 -7.68 1.51
C GLU A 87 4.90 -7.31 0.10
N TRP A 88 4.71 -8.17 -0.88
CA TRP A 88 5.04 -7.87 -2.27
C TRP A 88 4.22 -6.67 -2.79
N VAL A 89 2.91 -6.64 -2.58
CA VAL A 89 2.05 -5.51 -2.97
C VAL A 89 2.52 -4.20 -2.31
N LYS A 90 2.83 -4.24 -1.01
CA LYS A 90 3.36 -3.10 -0.26
C LYS A 90 4.69 -2.61 -0.83
N ALA A 91 5.59 -3.53 -1.17
CA ALA A 91 6.90 -3.21 -1.73
C ALA A 91 6.77 -2.51 -3.09
N VAL A 92 5.92 -3.01 -4.00
CA VAL A 92 5.67 -2.38 -5.31
C VAL A 92 5.07 -0.97 -5.14
N ILE A 93 4.05 -0.82 -4.29
CA ILE A 93 3.43 0.49 -4.04
C ILE A 93 4.45 1.48 -3.46
N THR A 94 5.28 1.01 -2.52
CA THR A 94 6.31 1.83 -1.88
C THR A 94 7.38 2.24 -2.88
N ALA A 95 7.82 1.33 -3.75
CA ALA A 95 8.79 1.63 -4.80
C ALA A 95 8.28 2.73 -5.75
N VAL A 96 7.05 2.64 -6.21
CA VAL A 96 6.43 3.69 -7.05
C VAL A 96 6.31 5.01 -6.30
N ARG A 97 5.95 4.99 -5.01
CA ARG A 97 5.85 6.23 -4.19
C ARG A 97 7.22 6.88 -3.97
N ASN A 98 8.27 6.09 -3.80
CA ASN A 98 9.63 6.59 -3.67
C ASN A 98 10.08 7.27 -4.97
N ILE A 99 9.89 6.61 -6.14
CA ILE A 99 10.16 7.22 -7.45
C ILE A 99 9.40 8.55 -7.59
N ARG A 100 8.12 8.61 -7.20
CA ARG A 100 7.34 9.86 -7.22
C ARG A 100 7.97 10.96 -6.37
N GLY A 101 8.40 10.61 -5.15
CA GLY A 101 9.04 11.55 -4.22
C GLY A 101 10.36 12.08 -4.76
N GLU A 102 11.22 11.18 -5.25
CA GLU A 102 12.54 11.52 -5.80
C GLU A 102 12.45 12.40 -7.06
N MET A 103 11.46 12.12 -7.89
CA MET A 103 11.25 12.85 -9.15
C MET A 103 10.28 14.05 -9.02
N GLY A 104 9.81 14.35 -7.81
CA GLY A 104 8.89 15.48 -7.58
C GLY A 104 7.54 15.34 -8.31
N ILE A 105 7.10 14.12 -8.62
CA ILE A 105 5.86 13.89 -9.38
C ILE A 105 4.64 14.07 -8.47
N PRO A 106 3.68 14.94 -8.83
CA PRO A 106 2.48 15.17 -8.03
C PRO A 106 1.69 13.88 -7.78
N MET A 107 1.20 13.70 -6.53
CA MET A 107 0.43 12.51 -6.13
C MET A 107 -0.85 12.29 -6.95
N GLY A 108 -1.42 13.35 -7.51
CA GLY A 108 -2.62 13.28 -8.35
C GLY A 108 -2.39 12.78 -9.78
N LYS A 109 -1.15 12.82 -10.29
CA LYS A 109 -0.83 12.42 -11.66
C LYS A 109 -0.82 10.89 -11.78
N ALA A 110 -1.61 10.32 -12.68
CA ALA A 110 -1.54 8.90 -12.99
C ALA A 110 -0.27 8.59 -13.79
N LEU A 111 0.34 7.41 -13.56
CA LEU A 111 1.61 7.01 -14.16
C LEU A 111 1.47 5.66 -14.86
N PRO A 112 2.09 5.47 -16.02
CA PRO A 112 2.35 4.13 -16.55
C PRO A 112 3.44 3.46 -15.71
N LEU A 113 3.29 2.16 -15.50
CA LEU A 113 4.23 1.31 -14.81
C LEU A 113 4.64 0.15 -15.72
N PHE A 114 5.94 -0.10 -15.80
CA PHE A 114 6.46 -1.30 -16.44
C PHE A 114 7.17 -2.15 -15.38
N LEU A 115 6.95 -3.46 -15.45
CA LEU A 115 7.59 -4.46 -14.60
C LEU A 115 8.45 -5.33 -15.50
N HIS A 116 9.73 -5.49 -15.14
CA HIS A 116 10.70 -6.22 -15.93
C HIS A 116 11.52 -7.15 -15.03
N ASN A 117 12.07 -8.22 -15.58
CA ASN A 117 12.91 -9.20 -14.86
C ASN A 117 12.26 -9.87 -13.64
N GLY A 118 10.93 -9.84 -13.54
CA GLY A 118 10.20 -10.54 -12.47
C GLY A 118 10.06 -12.04 -12.76
N LYS A 119 9.84 -12.80 -11.70
CA LYS A 119 9.57 -14.23 -11.72
C LYS A 119 8.10 -14.51 -12.06
N ASP A 120 7.78 -15.76 -12.41
CA ASP A 120 6.38 -16.17 -12.65
C ASP A 120 5.48 -15.93 -11.42
N SER A 121 6.04 -16.08 -10.21
CA SER A 121 5.35 -15.73 -8.97
C SER A 121 4.97 -14.25 -8.89
N ASP A 122 5.85 -13.34 -9.33
CA ASP A 122 5.57 -11.90 -9.36
C ASP A 122 4.45 -11.58 -10.35
N LYS A 123 4.43 -12.27 -11.50
CA LYS A 123 3.38 -12.14 -12.50
C LYS A 123 2.02 -12.60 -11.97
N ALA A 124 1.98 -13.72 -11.26
CA ALA A 124 0.77 -14.22 -10.61
C ALA A 124 0.26 -13.23 -9.55
N LEU A 125 1.16 -12.68 -8.72
CA LEU A 125 0.82 -11.66 -7.72
C LEU A 125 0.33 -10.36 -8.36
N LEU A 126 0.94 -9.94 -9.49
CA LEU A 126 0.46 -8.80 -10.27
C LEU A 126 -0.97 -9.01 -10.74
N ASP A 127 -1.27 -10.15 -11.35
CA ASP A 127 -2.59 -10.41 -11.92
C ASP A 127 -3.68 -10.48 -10.83
N ALA A 128 -3.36 -11.07 -9.67
CA ALA A 128 -4.26 -11.11 -8.52
C ALA A 128 -4.49 -9.75 -7.85
N ASN A 129 -3.51 -8.82 -7.93
CA ASN A 129 -3.52 -7.57 -7.17
C ASN A 129 -3.53 -6.30 -8.02
N ARG A 130 -3.73 -6.42 -9.33
CA ARG A 130 -3.68 -5.31 -10.30
C ARG A 130 -4.54 -4.10 -9.88
N THR A 131 -5.74 -4.34 -9.38
CA THR A 131 -6.66 -3.29 -8.92
C THR A 131 -6.09 -2.51 -7.74
N PHE A 132 -5.48 -3.19 -6.76
CA PHE A 132 -4.87 -2.54 -5.61
C PHE A 132 -3.67 -1.69 -6.02
N LEU A 133 -2.80 -2.22 -6.86
CA LEU A 133 -1.64 -1.51 -7.38
C LEU A 133 -2.07 -0.25 -8.15
N SER A 134 -3.01 -0.39 -9.08
CA SER A 134 -3.49 0.74 -9.90
C SER A 134 -4.09 1.85 -9.05
N LYS A 135 -4.91 1.50 -8.06
CA LYS A 135 -5.59 2.51 -7.20
C LYS A 135 -4.65 3.13 -6.18
N LEU A 136 -3.84 2.32 -5.48
CA LEU A 136 -3.01 2.81 -4.35
C LEU A 136 -1.70 3.46 -4.80
N ALA A 137 -1.14 3.07 -5.94
CA ALA A 137 0.01 3.73 -6.54
C ALA A 137 -0.37 4.78 -7.60
N LYS A 138 -1.69 4.98 -7.85
CA LYS A 138 -2.21 5.92 -8.85
C LYS A 138 -1.62 5.65 -10.23
N LEU A 139 -1.84 4.44 -10.75
CA LEU A 139 -1.33 4.01 -12.06
C LEU A 139 -2.43 4.08 -13.11
N GLU A 140 -2.08 4.55 -14.30
CA GLU A 140 -2.96 4.53 -15.48
C GLU A 140 -2.88 3.19 -16.22
N SER A 141 -1.69 2.58 -16.23
CA SER A 141 -1.45 1.28 -16.84
C SER A 141 -0.35 0.52 -16.10
N ILE A 142 -0.39 -0.81 -16.19
CA ILE A 142 0.65 -1.70 -15.71
C ILE A 142 0.97 -2.67 -16.83
N THR A 143 2.20 -2.64 -17.32
CA THR A 143 2.69 -3.48 -18.41
C THR A 143 3.80 -4.39 -17.90
N TRP A 144 3.65 -5.70 -18.16
CA TRP A 144 4.72 -6.66 -17.93
C TRP A 144 5.60 -6.73 -19.17
N LEU A 145 6.91 -6.52 -19.02
CA LEU A 145 7.91 -6.68 -20.07
C LEU A 145 8.53 -8.07 -19.98
N ASN A 146 8.72 -8.69 -21.13
CA ASN A 146 9.51 -9.92 -21.21
C ASN A 146 11.00 -9.58 -21.31
N ALA A 147 11.88 -10.57 -21.13
CA ALA A 147 13.33 -10.35 -21.10
C ALA A 147 13.91 -9.71 -22.38
N GLU A 148 13.23 -9.90 -23.52
CA GLU A 148 13.66 -9.34 -24.82
C GLU A 148 13.05 -7.96 -25.13
N ASP A 149 12.10 -7.49 -24.30
CA ASP A 149 11.43 -6.23 -24.52
C ASP A 149 12.34 -5.06 -24.09
N SER A 150 12.40 -4.04 -24.93
CA SER A 150 13.16 -2.82 -24.60
C SER A 150 12.36 -1.93 -23.66
N ALA A 151 12.87 -1.70 -22.48
CA ALA A 151 12.29 -0.76 -21.54
C ALA A 151 12.53 0.69 -22.00
N PRO A 152 11.52 1.59 -21.90
CA PRO A 152 11.73 3.00 -22.15
C PRO A 152 12.68 3.60 -21.09
N ALA A 153 13.27 4.77 -21.38
CA ALA A 153 14.06 5.49 -20.39
C ALA A 153 13.21 5.81 -19.16
N SER A 154 13.52 5.19 -18.04
CA SER A 154 12.67 5.16 -16.84
C SER A 154 13.45 5.44 -15.57
N ALA A 155 12.78 6.01 -14.59
CA ALA A 155 13.22 5.90 -13.19
C ALA A 155 12.98 4.46 -12.73
N THR A 156 13.99 3.87 -12.07
CA THR A 156 14.02 2.45 -11.73
C THR A 156 14.08 2.27 -10.22
N ALA A 157 13.29 1.33 -9.70
CA ALA A 157 13.44 0.78 -8.36
C ALA A 157 13.40 -0.74 -8.43
N LEU A 158 13.84 -1.43 -7.37
CA LEU A 158 13.86 -2.88 -7.31
C LEU A 158 12.91 -3.41 -6.23
N VAL A 159 12.22 -4.49 -6.55
CA VAL A 159 11.47 -5.31 -5.59
C VAL A 159 11.94 -6.76 -5.75
N GLY A 160 12.83 -7.19 -4.84
CA GLY A 160 13.63 -8.40 -5.09
C GLY A 160 14.50 -8.23 -6.33
N ASP A 161 14.36 -9.15 -7.29
CA ASP A 161 15.07 -9.09 -8.58
C ASP A 161 14.26 -8.33 -9.65
N MET A 162 12.97 -8.05 -9.39
CA MET A 162 12.07 -7.40 -10.34
C MET A 162 12.31 -5.88 -10.38
N GLU A 163 12.40 -5.36 -11.59
CA GLU A 163 12.55 -3.93 -11.87
C GLU A 163 11.17 -3.25 -11.97
N ILE A 164 11.02 -2.18 -11.20
CA ILE A 164 9.87 -1.26 -11.22
C ILE A 164 10.29 -0.05 -12.04
N LEU A 165 9.71 0.12 -13.22
CA LEU A 165 10.11 1.14 -14.20
C LEU A 165 8.98 2.15 -14.41
N VAL A 166 9.26 3.42 -14.13
CA VAL A 166 8.34 4.53 -14.40
C VAL A 166 8.94 5.40 -15.51
N PRO A 167 8.35 5.40 -16.72
CA PRO A 167 8.88 6.18 -17.83
C PRO A 167 8.97 7.66 -17.50
N MET A 168 10.09 8.28 -17.83
CA MET A 168 10.33 9.70 -17.55
C MET A 168 9.80 10.62 -18.66
N ALA A 169 9.47 10.07 -19.83
CA ALA A 169 8.97 10.85 -20.97
C ALA A 169 7.66 11.55 -20.64
N GLY A 170 7.61 12.87 -20.76
CA GLY A 170 6.44 13.70 -20.47
C GLY A 170 6.10 13.88 -18.99
N LEU A 171 6.92 13.33 -18.07
CA LEU A 171 6.73 13.50 -16.63
C LEU A 171 7.55 14.65 -16.05
N ILE A 172 8.70 14.92 -16.62
CA ILE A 172 9.62 15.98 -16.20
C ILE A 172 9.57 17.10 -17.23
N ASP A 173 9.23 18.29 -16.79
CA ASP A 173 9.55 19.51 -17.50
C ASP A 173 11.05 19.72 -17.39
N LYS A 174 11.79 19.42 -18.48
CA LYS A 174 13.24 19.49 -18.50
C LYS A 174 13.77 20.85 -18.13
N ASP A 175 13.10 21.91 -18.58
CA ASP A 175 13.54 23.27 -18.37
C ASP A 175 13.34 23.69 -16.90
N ALA A 176 12.20 23.33 -16.31
CA ALA A 176 11.92 23.57 -14.89
C ALA A 176 12.88 22.77 -13.98
N GLU A 177 13.22 21.53 -14.34
CA GLU A 177 14.13 20.70 -13.55
C GLU A 177 15.60 21.18 -13.67
N ILE A 178 16.03 21.61 -14.85
CA ILE A 178 17.34 22.25 -15.06
C ILE A 178 17.46 23.53 -14.22
N GLU A 179 16.42 24.34 -14.18
CA GLU A 179 16.39 25.54 -13.35
C GLU A 179 16.46 25.24 -11.86
N ARG A 180 15.71 24.22 -11.40
CA ARG A 180 15.74 23.76 -10.01
C ARG A 180 17.12 23.26 -9.61
N LEU A 181 17.72 22.38 -10.41
CA LEU A 181 19.06 21.83 -10.18
C LEU A 181 20.14 22.90 -10.20
N SER A 182 20.03 23.87 -11.11
CA SER A 182 20.96 24.98 -11.18
C SER A 182 20.93 25.83 -9.90
N LYS A 183 19.74 26.13 -9.38
CA LYS A 183 19.58 26.85 -8.09
C LYS A 183 20.16 26.05 -6.91
N GLU A 184 19.98 24.74 -6.91
CA GLU A 184 20.51 23.86 -5.86
C GLU A 184 22.04 23.79 -5.91
N ILE A 185 22.62 23.67 -7.09
CA ILE A 185 24.08 23.72 -7.30
C ILE A 185 24.65 25.05 -6.81
N ASP A 186 24.01 26.16 -7.14
CA ASP A 186 24.47 27.49 -6.70
C ASP A 186 24.39 27.64 -5.17
N LYS A 187 23.37 27.06 -4.53
CA LYS A 187 23.25 27.04 -3.08
C LYS A 187 24.39 26.22 -2.46
N LEU A 188 24.62 25.01 -2.96
CA LEU A 188 25.71 24.15 -2.47
C LEU A 188 27.10 24.77 -2.67
N ARG A 189 27.33 25.41 -3.83
CA ARG A 189 28.59 26.14 -4.08
C ARG A 189 28.83 27.28 -3.07
N LYS A 190 27.78 28.00 -2.67
CA LYS A 190 27.86 29.06 -1.65
C LYS A 190 28.11 28.48 -0.24
N GLU A 191 27.64 27.27 0.03
CA GLU A 191 27.86 26.59 1.32
C GLU A 191 29.28 26.01 1.42
N VAL A 192 29.81 25.46 0.31
CA VAL A 192 31.16 24.88 0.25
C VAL A 192 32.26 25.99 0.15
N GLY A 193 31.91 27.14 -0.39
CA GLY A 193 32.86 28.28 -0.51
C GLY A 193 32.94 29.18 0.72
N ARG A 194 32.31 28.79 1.83
CA ARG A 194 32.41 29.41 3.16
C ARG A 194 33.31 28.61 4.09
#